data_8f56eb4fc97d54466b522e304afb16b6
#
_entry.id   8f56eb4fc97d54466b522e304afb16b6
#
_cell.length_a   1.000
_cell.length_b   1.000
_cell.length_c   1.000
_cell.angle_alpha   90.00
_cell.angle_beta   90.00
_cell.angle_gamma   90.00
#
_symmetry.space_group_name_H-M   'P 1'
#
loop_
_entity.id
_entity.type
_entity.pdbx_description
1 polymer ?
#
loop_
_entity_poly.entity_id
_entity_poly.type
_entity_poly.pdbx_seq_one_letter_code
_entity_poly.pdbx_strand_id
1 'polypeptide(L)'
;MLDICLLGTGGMMPLPYRWLTAMMARCGGSDLLIDCGEGTQIALKEKGWSPKPIDIICFTHFHADHISGLPGLLLTMGNAERTEPLTLIGPKGLERVVGALRTIAPELPFELKFIELEQNREQVKIGPYIIDAY
;
A
#
# COMPACT_ATOMS: atom_id res chain seq x y z
N MET A 1 1.39 18.51 -10.11
CA MET A 1 0.03 17.97 -10.35
C MET A 1 -0.13 16.70 -9.54
N LEU A 2 -1.24 16.53 -8.88
CA LEU A 2 -1.58 15.33 -8.12
C LEU A 2 -2.65 14.54 -8.89
N ASP A 3 -2.32 13.31 -9.27
CA ASP A 3 -3.27 12.39 -9.90
C ASP A 3 -3.77 11.39 -8.88
N ILE A 4 -5.09 11.15 -8.84
CA ILE A 4 -5.74 10.21 -7.93
C ILE A 4 -6.45 9.13 -8.73
N CYS A 5 -6.29 7.88 -8.33
CA CYS A 5 -7.00 6.74 -8.90
C CYS A 5 -7.61 5.87 -7.79
N LEU A 6 -8.93 5.74 -7.81
CA LEU A 6 -9.62 4.80 -6.93
C LEU A 6 -9.51 3.40 -7.53
N LEU A 7 -8.69 2.56 -6.93
CA LEU A 7 -8.46 1.18 -7.39
C LEU A 7 -9.53 0.24 -6.89
N GLY A 8 -9.93 0.40 -5.64
CA GLY A 8 -10.95 -0.41 -5.01
C GLY A 8 -11.81 0.41 -4.05
N THR A 9 -13.12 0.21 -4.12
CA THR A 9 -14.11 0.90 -3.30
C THR A 9 -15.02 -0.08 -2.56
N GLY A 10 -14.72 -1.38 -2.64
CA GLY A 10 -15.44 -2.42 -1.93
C GLY A 10 -15.03 -2.49 -0.47
N GLY A 11 -15.94 -2.91 0.36
CA GLY A 11 -15.69 -3.18 1.77
C GLY A 11 -15.52 -4.67 2.06
N MET A 12 -15.82 -5.05 3.29
CA MET A 12 -15.61 -6.40 3.83
C MET A 12 -16.33 -7.51 3.05
N MET A 13 -17.38 -7.18 2.30
CA MET A 13 -18.11 -8.13 1.46
C MET A 13 -17.64 -7.98 0.01
N PRO A 14 -16.72 -8.83 -0.48
CA PRO A 14 -16.22 -8.73 -1.84
C PRO A 14 -17.35 -8.92 -2.86
N LEU A 15 -17.35 -8.08 -3.88
CA LEU A 15 -18.31 -8.13 -4.97
C LEU A 15 -17.58 -8.35 -6.29
N PRO A 16 -18.17 -9.08 -7.25
CA PRO A 16 -17.68 -9.11 -8.62
C PRO A 16 -17.57 -7.68 -9.16
N TYR A 17 -16.52 -7.38 -9.91
CA TYR A 17 -16.28 -6.08 -10.56
C TYR A 17 -16.02 -4.91 -9.61
N ARG A 18 -15.85 -5.16 -8.31
CA ARG A 18 -15.50 -4.13 -7.34
C ARG A 18 -14.40 -4.64 -6.41
N TRP A 19 -13.18 -4.18 -6.61
CA TRP A 19 -12.05 -4.52 -5.77
C TRP A 19 -12.17 -3.88 -4.38
N LEU A 20 -11.46 -4.44 -3.40
CA LEU A 20 -11.46 -3.95 -2.03
C LEU A 20 -10.62 -2.67 -1.91
N THR A 21 -10.71 -2.00 -0.76
CA THR A 21 -10.23 -0.63 -0.54
C THR A 21 -8.77 -0.43 -0.94
N ALA A 22 -8.55 0.44 -1.89
CA ALA A 22 -7.23 0.91 -2.29
C ALA A 22 -7.35 2.18 -3.12
N MET A 23 -6.50 3.16 -2.85
CA MET A 23 -6.41 4.41 -3.60
C MET A 23 -4.96 4.71 -3.95
N MET A 24 -4.69 5.05 -5.19
CA MET A 24 -3.37 5.47 -5.65
C MET A 24 -3.31 6.97 -5.83
N ALA A 25 -2.24 7.58 -5.37
CA ALA A 25 -1.90 8.96 -5.64
C ALA A 25 -0.55 9.04 -6.35
N ARG A 26 -0.42 9.90 -7.32
CA ARG A 26 0.83 10.18 -8.04
C ARG A 26 1.14 11.66 -8.01
N CYS A 27 2.35 12.01 -7.60
CA CYS A 27 2.83 13.38 -7.60
C CYS A 27 4.34 13.39 -7.88
N GLY A 28 4.77 14.16 -8.88
CA GLY A 28 6.19 14.33 -9.17
C GLY A 28 6.96 13.04 -9.43
N GLY A 29 6.33 12.03 -10.02
CA GLY A 29 6.95 10.73 -10.30
C GLY A 29 6.99 9.78 -9.11
N SER A 30 6.42 10.17 -7.96
CA SER A 30 6.29 9.30 -6.78
C SER A 30 4.87 8.80 -6.65
N ASP A 31 4.70 7.51 -6.47
CA ASP A 31 3.41 6.87 -6.28
C ASP A 31 3.21 6.49 -4.81
N LEU A 32 2.06 6.86 -4.28
CA LEU A 32 1.62 6.55 -2.92
C LEU A 32 0.32 5.77 -2.98
N LEU A 33 0.30 4.61 -2.32
CA LEU A 33 -0.89 3.78 -2.18
C LEU A 33 -1.48 3.97 -0.78
N ILE A 34 -2.78 4.18 -0.69
CA ILE A 34 -3.51 4.22 0.58
C ILE A 34 -4.39 2.99 0.65
N ASP A 35 -4.13 2.14 1.64
CA ASP A 35 -4.69 0.82 1.82
C ASP A 35 -4.39 -0.13 0.64
N CYS A 36 -4.47 -1.41 0.90
CA CYS A 36 -4.14 -2.46 -0.05
C CYS A 36 -5.07 -3.64 0.16
N GLY A 37 -6.32 -3.46 -0.24
CA GLY A 37 -7.32 -4.50 -0.19
C GLY A 37 -7.02 -5.63 -1.15
N GLU A 38 -7.73 -6.73 -1.01
CA GLU A 38 -7.56 -7.90 -1.85
C GLU A 38 -7.75 -7.55 -3.33
N GLY A 39 -6.81 -7.98 -4.17
CA GLY A 39 -6.85 -7.75 -5.61
C GLY A 39 -6.28 -6.41 -6.08
N THR A 40 -5.63 -5.64 -5.20
CA THR A 40 -5.06 -4.33 -5.55
C THR A 40 -4.11 -4.39 -6.74
N GLN A 41 -3.25 -5.41 -6.84
CA GLN A 41 -2.33 -5.56 -7.96
C GLN A 41 -3.06 -5.79 -9.29
N ILE A 42 -4.23 -6.41 -9.27
CA ILE A 42 -5.05 -6.62 -10.47
C ILE A 42 -5.76 -5.32 -10.85
N ALA A 43 -6.31 -4.61 -9.86
CA ALA A 43 -6.95 -3.32 -10.07
C ALA A 43 -5.99 -2.29 -10.67
N LEU A 44 -4.73 -2.27 -10.21
CA LEU A 44 -3.66 -1.44 -10.80
C LEU A 44 -3.50 -1.75 -12.28
N LYS A 45 -3.38 -3.03 -12.62
CA LYS A 45 -3.20 -3.47 -14.01
C LYS A 45 -4.39 -3.09 -14.88
N GLU A 46 -5.61 -3.25 -14.39
CA GLU A 46 -6.82 -2.86 -15.12
C GLU A 46 -6.87 -1.36 -15.40
N LYS A 47 -6.33 -0.53 -14.50
CA LYS A 47 -6.26 0.92 -14.65
C LYS A 47 -5.04 1.41 -15.42
N GLY A 48 -4.18 0.50 -15.87
CA GLY A 48 -2.96 0.86 -16.58
C GLY A 48 -1.85 1.46 -15.71
N TRP A 49 -1.92 1.29 -14.40
CA TRP A 49 -0.90 1.72 -13.46
C TRP A 49 0.05 0.57 -13.13
N SER A 50 1.33 0.89 -12.97
CA SER A 50 2.33 -0.11 -12.60
C SER A 50 2.54 -0.14 -11.07
N PRO A 51 2.71 -1.32 -10.45
CA PRO A 51 3.06 -1.41 -9.04
C PRO A 51 4.51 -1.04 -8.74
N LYS A 52 5.42 -1.18 -9.71
CA LYS A 52 6.85 -0.98 -9.49
C LYS A 52 7.21 0.41 -8.93
N PRO A 53 6.64 1.53 -9.40
CA PRO A 53 7.01 2.85 -8.90
C PRO A 53 6.35 3.25 -7.57
N ILE A 54 5.59 2.38 -6.93
CA ILE A 54 5.03 2.66 -5.61
C ILE A 54 6.18 2.77 -4.61
N ASP A 55 6.35 3.95 -4.01
CA ASP A 55 7.39 4.23 -3.03
C ASP A 55 6.89 4.17 -1.59
N ILE A 56 5.58 4.39 -1.40
CA ILE A 56 4.95 4.54 -0.10
C ILE A 56 3.62 3.82 -0.09
N ILE A 57 3.34 3.06 0.96
CA ILE A 57 2.01 2.51 1.23
C ILE A 57 1.59 2.95 2.62
N CYS A 58 0.44 3.62 2.71
CA CYS A 58 -0.16 4.05 3.96
C CYS A 58 -1.35 3.15 4.29
N PHE A 59 -1.44 2.68 5.53
CA PHE A 59 -2.58 1.91 6.01
C PHE A 59 -3.38 2.73 7.01
N THR A 60 -4.68 2.81 6.78
CA THR A 60 -5.61 3.46 7.72
C THR A 60 -5.80 2.61 8.97
N HIS A 61 -5.90 1.30 8.79
CA HIS A 61 -5.99 0.29 9.86
C HIS A 61 -5.75 -1.11 9.26
N PHE A 62 -5.87 -2.16 10.08
CA PHE A 62 -5.45 -3.51 9.70
C PHE A 62 -6.60 -4.51 9.48
N HIS A 63 -7.81 -4.04 9.22
CA HIS A 63 -8.88 -4.94 8.78
C HIS A 63 -8.52 -5.58 7.43
N ALA A 64 -8.97 -6.82 7.23
CA ALA A 64 -8.59 -7.61 6.06
C ALA A 64 -8.85 -6.90 4.73
N ASP A 65 -9.97 -6.23 4.60
CA ASP A 65 -10.36 -5.50 3.39
C ASP A 65 -9.46 -4.30 3.07
N HIS A 66 -8.53 -3.94 3.97
CA HIS A 66 -7.57 -2.86 3.81
C HIS A 66 -6.12 -3.32 3.68
N ILE A 67 -5.80 -4.58 3.99
CA ILE A 67 -4.41 -5.05 4.01
C ILE A 67 -4.21 -6.44 3.39
N SER A 68 -5.26 -7.21 3.14
CA SER A 68 -5.14 -8.59 2.66
C SER A 68 -4.47 -8.71 1.28
N GLY A 69 -4.46 -7.64 0.49
CA GLY A 69 -3.77 -7.63 -0.81
C GLY A 69 -2.27 -7.40 -0.74
N LEU A 70 -1.73 -7.06 0.44
CA LEU A 70 -0.32 -6.67 0.55
C LEU A 70 0.67 -7.78 0.14
N PRO A 71 0.55 -9.04 0.59
CA PRO A 71 1.51 -10.06 0.17
C PRO A 71 1.57 -10.24 -1.34
N GLY A 72 0.43 -10.29 -2.01
CA GLY A 72 0.36 -10.41 -3.46
C GLY A 72 0.96 -9.20 -4.18
N LEU A 73 0.69 -8.00 -3.68
CA LEU A 73 1.28 -6.78 -4.23
C LEU A 73 2.80 -6.78 -4.10
N LEU A 74 3.33 -7.13 -2.93
CA LEU A 74 4.79 -7.18 -2.69
C LEU A 74 5.47 -8.17 -3.63
N LEU A 75 4.89 -9.35 -3.82
CA LEU A 75 5.41 -10.34 -4.77
C LEU A 75 5.35 -9.80 -6.22
N THR A 76 4.29 -9.14 -6.59
CA THR A 76 4.15 -8.53 -7.91
C THR A 76 5.21 -7.45 -8.15
N MET A 77 5.47 -6.61 -7.14
CA MET A 77 6.53 -5.60 -7.20
C MET A 77 7.92 -6.24 -7.35
N GLY A 78 8.18 -7.32 -6.62
CA GLY A 78 9.43 -8.07 -6.73
C GLY A 78 9.61 -8.71 -8.10
N ASN A 79 8.54 -9.29 -8.64
CA ASN A 79 8.54 -9.86 -10.00
C ASN A 79 8.70 -8.81 -11.09
N ALA A 80 8.34 -7.56 -10.83
CA ALA A 80 8.59 -6.41 -11.70
C ALA A 80 9.99 -5.82 -11.53
N GLU A 81 10.88 -6.53 -10.82
CA GLU A 81 12.27 -6.17 -10.60
C GLU A 81 12.47 -4.90 -9.78
N ARG A 82 11.55 -4.61 -8.83
CA ARG A 82 11.80 -3.55 -7.87
C ARG A 82 12.92 -3.95 -6.91
N THR A 83 13.92 -3.09 -6.76
CA THR A 83 15.03 -3.27 -5.82
C THR A 83 15.14 -2.13 -4.80
N GLU A 84 14.46 -1.02 -5.05
CA GLU A 84 14.46 0.14 -4.16
C GLU A 84 13.61 -0.11 -2.91
N PRO A 85 13.99 0.46 -1.76
CA PRO A 85 13.21 0.32 -0.54
C PRO A 85 11.77 0.81 -0.72
N LEU A 86 10.84 0.15 -0.01
CA LEU A 86 9.44 0.52 0.07
C LEU A 86 9.13 0.95 1.49
N THR A 87 8.55 2.13 1.66
CA THR A 87 8.15 2.65 2.97
C THR A 87 6.68 2.34 3.25
N LEU A 88 6.43 1.69 4.37
CA LEU A 88 5.09 1.41 4.88
C LEU A 88 4.80 2.31 6.08
N ILE A 89 3.67 2.98 6.06
CA ILE A 89 3.22 3.89 7.12
C ILE A 89 1.87 3.40 7.63
N GLY A 90 1.70 3.36 8.94
CA GLY A 90 0.44 2.92 9.51
C GLY A 90 0.40 3.03 11.02
N PRO A 91 -0.70 2.60 11.64
CA PRO A 91 -0.85 2.61 13.08
C PRO A 91 0.16 1.71 13.79
N LYS A 92 0.28 1.88 15.09
CA LYS A 92 1.08 1.01 15.94
C LYS A 92 0.74 -0.47 15.70
N GLY A 93 1.77 -1.30 15.58
CA GLY A 93 1.65 -2.71 15.25
C GLY A 93 1.82 -3.05 13.78
N LEU A 94 2.05 -2.06 12.93
CA LEU A 94 2.23 -2.24 11.48
C LEU A 94 3.31 -3.28 11.16
N GLU A 95 4.50 -3.14 11.74
CA GLU A 95 5.61 -4.05 11.47
C GLU A 95 5.28 -5.49 11.87
N ARG A 96 4.60 -5.67 13.00
CA ARG A 96 4.17 -7.00 13.46
C ARG A 96 3.14 -7.62 12.50
N VAL A 97 2.15 -6.85 12.07
CA VAL A 97 1.10 -7.34 11.16
C VAL A 97 1.69 -7.67 9.79
N VAL A 98 2.51 -6.79 9.25
CA VAL A 98 3.18 -7.02 7.95
C VAL A 98 4.13 -8.21 8.04
N GLY A 99 4.87 -8.35 9.14
CA GLY A 99 5.72 -9.51 9.38
C GLY A 99 4.96 -10.82 9.36
N ALA A 100 3.78 -10.87 9.98
CA ALA A 100 2.91 -12.04 9.95
C ALA A 100 2.41 -12.36 8.53
N LEU A 101 1.98 -11.35 7.79
CA LEU A 101 1.55 -11.52 6.39
C LEU A 101 2.69 -12.01 5.50
N ARG A 102 3.93 -11.55 5.77
CA ARG A 102 5.10 -11.96 5.00
C ARG A 102 5.55 -13.40 5.23
N THR A 103 4.91 -14.13 6.11
CA THR A 103 5.14 -15.58 6.22
C THR A 103 4.91 -16.29 4.89
N ILE A 104 3.98 -15.80 4.08
CA ILE A 104 3.69 -16.35 2.75
C ILE A 104 4.42 -15.63 1.61
N ALA A 105 5.19 -14.58 1.91
CA ALA A 105 6.00 -13.82 0.96
C ALA A 105 7.32 -13.40 1.62
N PRO A 106 8.15 -14.36 2.07
CA PRO A 106 9.28 -14.07 2.94
C PRO A 106 10.46 -13.42 2.22
N GLU A 107 10.64 -13.70 0.94
CA GLU A 107 11.77 -13.22 0.17
C GLU A 107 11.35 -12.13 -0.81
N LEU A 108 11.89 -10.93 -0.61
CA LEU A 108 11.67 -9.79 -1.49
C LEU A 108 13.02 -9.20 -1.90
N PRO A 109 13.18 -8.76 -3.17
CA PRO A 109 14.43 -8.16 -3.63
C PRO A 109 14.62 -6.70 -3.17
N PHE A 110 13.76 -6.20 -2.29
CA PHE A 110 13.82 -4.85 -1.74
C PHE A 110 13.52 -4.85 -0.25
N GLU A 111 14.05 -3.82 0.42
CA GLU A 111 13.86 -3.60 1.86
C GLU A 111 12.49 -2.97 2.13
N LEU A 112 11.85 -3.37 3.23
CA LEU A 112 10.68 -2.69 3.77
C LEU A 112 11.12 -1.80 4.93
N LYS A 113 10.74 -0.52 4.86
CA LYS A 113 10.93 0.47 5.93
C LYS A 113 9.58 0.75 6.57
N PHE A 114 9.55 0.85 7.90
CA PHE A 114 8.31 1.03 8.64
C PHE A 114 8.30 2.36 9.39
N ILE A 115 7.18 3.07 9.29
CA ILE A 115 6.88 4.25 10.10
C ILE A 115 5.57 3.96 10.80
N GLU A 116 5.63 3.68 12.12
CA GLU A 116 4.44 3.47 12.93
C GLU A 116 4.02 4.79 13.57
N LEU A 117 2.75 5.14 13.42
CA LEU A 117 2.15 6.33 13.97
C LEU A 117 1.60 6.00 15.37
N GLU A 118 2.14 6.65 16.39
CA GLU A 118 1.84 6.31 17.78
C GLU A 118 1.07 7.40 18.52
N GLN A 119 1.02 8.62 17.98
CA GLN A 119 0.38 9.76 18.61
C GLN A 119 -1.03 9.98 18.03
N ASN A 120 -1.89 10.63 18.81
CA ASN A 120 -3.25 10.94 18.37
C ASN A 120 -3.29 11.86 17.13
N ARG A 121 -2.26 12.63 16.92
CA ARG A 121 -2.08 13.45 15.73
C ARG A 121 -0.61 13.48 15.39
N GLU A 122 -0.29 13.06 14.18
CA GLU A 122 1.09 12.98 13.73
C GLU A 122 1.20 13.35 12.26
N GLN A 123 2.27 14.08 11.92
CA GLN A 123 2.55 14.47 10.55
C GLN A 123 3.83 13.80 10.07
N VAL A 124 3.76 13.22 8.87
CA VAL A 124 4.92 12.62 8.20
C VAL A 124 5.12 13.32 6.87
N LYS A 125 6.35 13.80 6.64
CA LYS A 125 6.78 14.35 5.34
C LYS A 125 7.63 13.31 4.63
N ILE A 126 7.19 12.87 3.47
CA ILE A 126 7.90 11.85 2.70
C ILE A 126 7.73 12.11 1.19
N GLY A 127 8.87 12.27 0.48
CA GLY A 127 8.84 12.67 -0.92
C GLY A 127 8.04 13.97 -1.11
N PRO A 128 7.15 14.03 -2.10
CA PRO A 128 6.30 15.19 -2.33
C PRO A 128 5.07 15.26 -1.43
N TYR A 129 4.93 14.30 -0.49
CA TYR A 129 3.72 14.17 0.32
C TYR A 129 3.88 14.68 1.74
N ILE A 130 2.81 15.24 2.27
CA ILE A 130 2.63 15.52 3.68
C ILE A 130 1.42 14.71 4.13
N ILE A 131 1.63 13.79 5.06
CA ILE A 131 0.59 12.91 5.57
C ILE A 131 0.25 13.35 6.98
N ASP A 132 -0.99 13.80 7.16
CA ASP A 132 -1.55 14.11 8.48
C ASP A 132 -2.42 12.94 8.93
N ALA A 133 -2.08 12.35 10.05
CA ALA A 133 -2.84 11.25 10.65
C ALA A 133 -3.54 11.70 11.94
N TYR A 134 -4.78 11.25 12.13
CA TYR A 134 -5.62 11.60 13.28
C TYR A 134 -6.12 10.35 13.99
#